data_5be5ff429eebd26095beffa2b762a25c
#
_entry.id   5be5ff429eebd26095beffa2b762a25c
#
_cell.length_a   1.000
_cell.length_b   1.000
_cell.length_c   1.000
_cell.angle_alpha   90.00
_cell.angle_beta   90.00
_cell.angle_gamma   90.00
#
_symmetry.space_group_name_H-M   'P 1'
#
loop_
_entity.id
_entity.type
_entity.pdbx_description
1 polymer ?
#
loop_
_entity_poly.entity_id
_entity_poly.type
_entity_poly.pdbx_seq_one_letter_code
_entity_poly.pdbx_strand_id
1 'polypeptide(L)'
;MKLVFEKIESLNSTHIDKNQDRLPKVQKWQMQLAQTGFQTLGRIFPEWMAKQAYDIFSTPRWRAKHSRTDEIIESANVYDFVFEEHFVKVYEWGNPQDKIILLAHGWESRGTALRMYVAPLVSLGYCVVAYDAVGHGDSGGKQNNVPTNARTITALIHHYNGIYGAIGHSFGCSGLVYALQYVDNTLSIEKLVFLAVPYKTKKIIESFFTAIKAPDGLKKSFYSIVEKLNNRSIDDIDITKSYLHVKVGQLLLIHDRFDDVTGIDAAEEIVHQWDNAKLLVTEGYGHFRIAKNPDVLKRIVAFITDN
;
A
#
# COMPACT_ATOMS: atom_id res chain seq x y z
N MET A 1 -0.03 24.46 -18.74
CA MET A 1 1.32 24.40 -18.15
C MET A 1 1.43 25.14 -16.81
N LYS A 2 0.87 26.34 -16.61
CA LYS A 2 0.88 27.07 -15.32
C LYS A 2 0.16 26.34 -14.17
N LEU A 3 -0.99 25.72 -14.41
CA LEU A 3 -1.78 25.00 -13.40
C LEU A 3 -1.08 23.75 -12.83
N VAL A 4 -0.13 23.16 -13.55
CA VAL A 4 0.59 21.95 -13.11
C VAL A 4 1.69 22.29 -12.10
N PHE A 5 2.36 23.44 -12.27
CA PHE A 5 3.41 23.86 -11.33
C PHE A 5 2.88 24.23 -9.94
N GLU A 6 1.62 24.66 -9.83
CA GLU A 6 0.97 24.95 -8.52
C GLU A 6 0.57 23.70 -7.77
N LYS A 7 0.52 22.53 -8.44
CA LYS A 7 0.16 21.23 -7.84
C LYS A 7 1.35 20.46 -7.27
N ILE A 8 2.59 20.85 -7.61
CA ILE A 8 3.81 20.12 -7.23
C ILE A 8 4.65 21.00 -6.29
N GLU A 9 4.84 20.51 -5.07
CA GLU A 9 5.74 21.10 -4.08
C GLU A 9 6.94 20.18 -3.86
N SER A 10 8.09 20.73 -3.45
CA SER A 10 9.29 19.94 -3.11
C SER A 10 9.74 20.20 -1.66
N LEU A 11 10.18 19.14 -0.99
CA LEU A 11 10.74 19.16 0.34
C LEU A 11 12.11 18.48 0.34
N ASN A 12 13.17 19.23 0.52
CA ASN A 12 14.53 18.71 0.49
C ASN A 12 14.99 18.26 1.89
N SER A 13 15.65 17.10 1.98
CA SER A 13 16.25 16.64 3.22
C SER A 13 17.65 17.20 3.42
N THR A 14 17.97 17.59 4.66
CA THR A 14 19.31 18.06 5.04
C THR A 14 20.23 16.92 5.49
N HIS A 15 19.73 15.71 5.76
CA HIS A 15 20.51 14.56 6.20
C HIS A 15 19.97 13.22 5.68
N ILE A 16 20.83 12.45 5.00
CA ILE A 16 20.53 11.10 4.49
C ILE A 16 21.33 10.09 5.31
N ASP A 17 20.66 9.32 6.17
CA ASP A 17 21.24 8.08 6.73
C ASP A 17 20.85 6.87 5.85
N LYS A 18 21.81 6.40 5.05
CA LYS A 18 21.62 5.33 4.05
C LYS A 18 21.56 3.92 4.65
N ASN A 19 21.67 3.72 5.96
CA ASN A 19 21.95 2.41 6.54
C ASN A 19 20.79 1.69 7.22
N GLN A 20 19.58 2.28 7.36
CA GLN A 20 18.52 1.70 8.21
C GLN A 20 17.50 0.79 7.50
N ASP A 21 17.44 0.74 6.17
CA ASP A 21 16.37 0.02 5.47
C ASP A 21 16.84 -1.25 4.73
N ARG A 22 17.82 -1.98 5.27
CA ARG A 22 18.26 -3.23 4.62
C ARG A 22 17.30 -4.39 4.94
N LEU A 23 16.50 -4.78 3.96
CA LEU A 23 15.77 -6.03 3.95
C LEU A 23 16.72 -7.23 4.21
N PRO A 24 16.28 -8.30 4.92
CA PRO A 24 17.10 -9.49 5.12
C PRO A 24 17.61 -10.03 3.77
N LYS A 25 18.92 -10.14 3.63
CA LYS A 25 19.51 -10.62 2.39
C LYS A 25 19.23 -12.10 2.24
N VAL A 26 18.45 -12.48 1.23
CA VAL A 26 18.42 -13.86 0.74
C VAL A 26 19.85 -14.24 0.34
N GLN A 27 20.35 -15.40 0.79
CA GLN A 27 21.70 -15.82 0.43
C GLN A 27 21.77 -16.05 -1.10
N LYS A 28 22.84 -15.59 -1.74
CA LYS A 28 22.98 -15.62 -3.20
C LYS A 28 22.73 -17.01 -3.81
N TRP A 29 23.19 -18.07 -3.14
CA TRP A 29 23.00 -19.44 -3.61
C TRP A 29 21.53 -19.90 -3.57
N GLN A 30 20.75 -19.48 -2.56
CA GLN A 30 19.31 -19.78 -2.48
C GLN A 30 18.54 -19.11 -3.62
N MET A 31 18.89 -17.86 -3.92
CA MET A 31 18.33 -17.16 -5.07
C MET A 31 18.70 -17.83 -6.40
N GLN A 32 19.95 -18.27 -6.55
CA GLN A 32 20.40 -18.98 -7.76
C GLN A 32 19.67 -20.31 -7.95
N LEU A 33 19.48 -21.09 -6.87
CA LEU A 33 18.71 -22.34 -6.92
C LEU A 33 17.25 -22.07 -7.33
N ALA A 34 16.61 -21.09 -6.73
CA ALA A 34 15.24 -20.70 -7.08
C ALA A 34 15.15 -20.28 -8.56
N GLN A 35 16.06 -19.42 -9.02
CA GLN A 35 16.13 -18.99 -10.43
C GLN A 35 16.29 -20.17 -11.38
N THR A 36 17.21 -21.11 -11.09
CA THR A 36 17.42 -22.30 -11.91
C THR A 36 16.15 -23.17 -11.95
N GLY A 37 15.49 -23.38 -10.78
CA GLY A 37 14.24 -24.10 -10.70
C GLY A 37 13.14 -23.47 -11.56
N PHE A 38 12.95 -22.15 -11.44
CA PHE A 38 11.95 -21.43 -12.25
C PHE A 38 12.30 -21.45 -13.74
N GLN A 39 13.57 -21.33 -14.13
CA GLN A 39 14.00 -21.37 -15.53
C GLN A 39 13.80 -22.74 -16.16
N THR A 40 14.11 -23.82 -15.46
CA THR A 40 14.04 -25.19 -16.01
C THR A 40 12.62 -25.74 -15.95
N LEU A 41 12.05 -25.85 -14.75
CA LEU A 41 10.71 -26.39 -14.55
C LEU A 41 9.61 -25.48 -15.14
N GLY A 42 9.83 -24.17 -15.16
CA GLY A 42 8.92 -23.22 -15.76
C GLY A 42 8.79 -23.31 -17.29
N ARG A 43 9.81 -23.91 -17.97
CA ARG A 43 9.72 -24.24 -19.41
C ARG A 43 8.94 -25.53 -19.66
N ILE A 44 9.08 -26.51 -18.74
CA ILE A 44 8.48 -27.84 -18.89
C ILE A 44 7.04 -27.87 -18.37
N PHE A 45 6.82 -27.22 -17.21
CA PHE A 45 5.54 -27.21 -16.50
C PHE A 45 5.10 -25.77 -16.18
N PRO A 46 4.83 -24.92 -17.17
CA PRO A 46 4.61 -23.48 -16.97
C PRO A 46 3.42 -23.16 -16.07
N GLU A 47 2.31 -23.89 -16.19
CA GLU A 47 1.10 -23.65 -15.39
C GLU A 47 1.32 -24.01 -13.91
N TRP A 48 1.98 -25.14 -13.64
CA TRP A 48 2.28 -25.55 -12.27
C TRP A 48 3.27 -24.58 -11.61
N MET A 49 4.33 -24.20 -12.33
CA MET A 49 5.32 -23.26 -11.82
C MET A 49 4.75 -21.85 -11.66
N ALA A 50 3.76 -21.45 -12.49
CA ALA A 50 3.09 -20.17 -12.31
C ALA A 50 2.26 -20.10 -11.01
N LYS A 51 1.63 -21.22 -10.60
CA LYS A 51 0.97 -21.30 -9.28
C LYS A 51 1.97 -21.15 -8.15
N GLN A 52 3.11 -21.84 -8.21
CA GLN A 52 4.17 -21.73 -7.20
C GLN A 52 4.76 -20.31 -7.16
N ALA A 53 4.96 -19.69 -8.32
CA ALA A 53 5.41 -18.31 -8.41
C ALA A 53 4.38 -17.35 -7.81
N TYR A 54 3.08 -17.57 -8.06
CA TYR A 54 2.02 -16.76 -7.49
C TYR A 54 1.93 -16.93 -5.96
N ASP A 55 2.08 -18.15 -5.46
CA ASP A 55 2.10 -18.42 -4.01
C ASP A 55 3.26 -17.66 -3.33
N ILE A 56 4.44 -17.65 -3.94
CA ILE A 56 5.58 -16.87 -3.44
C ILE A 56 5.31 -15.37 -3.53
N PHE A 57 4.77 -14.89 -4.65
CA PHE A 57 4.47 -13.48 -4.88
C PHE A 57 3.43 -12.93 -3.90
N SER A 58 2.42 -13.73 -3.56
CA SER A 58 1.31 -13.35 -2.68
C SER A 58 1.58 -13.64 -1.20
N THR A 59 2.70 -14.28 -0.84
CA THR A 59 3.05 -14.59 0.55
C THR A 59 4.11 -13.63 1.06
N PRO A 60 3.83 -12.83 2.10
CA PRO A 60 4.86 -12.03 2.76
C PRO A 60 6.00 -12.90 3.28
N ARG A 61 7.25 -12.55 2.95
CA ARG A 61 8.44 -13.31 3.35
C ARG A 61 8.66 -13.34 4.85
N TRP A 62 8.21 -12.29 5.51
CA TRP A 62 8.20 -12.17 6.98
C TRP A 62 6.98 -11.36 7.42
N ARG A 63 6.58 -11.58 8.67
CA ARG A 63 5.57 -10.75 9.32
C ARG A 63 6.27 -9.76 10.26
N ALA A 64 6.03 -8.49 10.04
CA ALA A 64 6.49 -7.45 10.94
C ALA A 64 5.76 -7.61 12.27
N LYS A 65 6.50 -7.94 13.35
CA LYS A 65 5.92 -8.12 14.69
C LYS A 65 5.88 -6.78 15.44
N HIS A 66 4.86 -6.62 16.27
CA HIS A 66 4.81 -5.52 17.21
C HIS A 66 5.81 -5.73 18.35
N SER A 67 6.35 -4.63 18.90
CA SER A 67 7.09 -4.68 20.16
C SER A 67 6.13 -5.03 21.29
N ARG A 68 6.56 -5.84 22.26
CA ARG A 68 5.74 -6.15 23.44
C ARG A 68 5.45 -4.94 24.34
N THR A 69 6.25 -3.89 24.20
CA THR A 69 6.15 -2.63 24.97
C THR A 69 5.94 -1.47 23.99
N ASP A 70 4.95 -1.55 23.11
CA ASP A 70 4.62 -0.49 22.17
C ASP A 70 3.47 0.35 22.77
N GLU A 71 3.81 1.46 23.41
CA GLU A 71 2.86 2.37 24.09
C GLU A 71 1.71 2.80 23.19
N ILE A 72 1.93 2.92 21.88
CA ILE A 72 0.86 3.27 20.95
C ILE A 72 -0.16 2.15 20.82
N ILE A 73 0.25 0.88 20.95
CA ILE A 73 -0.68 -0.26 20.94
C ILE A 73 -1.40 -0.36 22.28
N GLU A 74 -0.71 -0.11 23.40
CA GLU A 74 -1.31 -0.14 24.72
C GLU A 74 -2.40 0.92 24.88
N SER A 75 -2.31 2.03 24.17
CA SER A 75 -3.32 3.10 24.14
C SER A 75 -4.49 2.84 23.17
N ALA A 76 -4.43 1.78 22.37
CA ALA A 76 -5.46 1.46 21.38
C ALA A 76 -6.56 0.57 21.98
N ASN A 77 -7.77 0.73 21.48
CA ASN A 77 -8.77 -0.34 21.50
C ASN A 77 -8.40 -1.36 20.43
N VAL A 78 -7.92 -2.56 20.83
CA VAL A 78 -7.44 -3.61 19.93
C VAL A 78 -8.43 -4.74 19.88
N TYR A 79 -8.87 -5.12 18.67
CA TYR A 79 -9.83 -6.20 18.51
C TYR A 79 -9.60 -6.99 17.21
N ASP A 80 -10.21 -8.18 17.15
CA ASP A 80 -10.24 -9.05 15.98
C ASP A 80 -11.51 -8.78 15.17
N PHE A 81 -11.32 -8.24 13.98
CA PHE A 81 -12.39 -8.03 13.00
C PHE A 81 -12.50 -9.30 12.13
N VAL A 82 -13.67 -9.91 12.10
CA VAL A 82 -13.91 -11.11 11.27
C VAL A 82 -14.07 -10.67 9.82
N PHE A 83 -13.19 -11.16 8.96
CA PHE A 83 -13.20 -10.90 7.53
C PHE A 83 -13.04 -12.22 6.76
N GLU A 84 -14.07 -12.61 6.01
CA GLU A 84 -14.14 -13.90 5.32
C GLU A 84 -13.81 -15.06 6.29
N GLU A 85 -12.84 -15.91 5.97
CA GLU A 85 -12.37 -17.01 6.82
C GLU A 85 -11.23 -16.63 7.78
N HIS A 86 -10.88 -15.34 7.84
CA HIS A 86 -9.77 -14.83 8.63
C HIS A 86 -10.25 -13.84 9.70
N PHE A 87 -9.44 -13.61 10.70
CA PHE A 87 -9.52 -12.42 11.54
C PHE A 87 -8.46 -11.41 11.13
N VAL A 88 -8.82 -10.15 11.17
CA VAL A 88 -7.97 -9.00 10.89
C VAL A 88 -7.78 -8.24 12.20
N LYS A 89 -6.54 -8.06 12.64
CA LYS A 89 -6.23 -7.29 13.82
C LYS A 89 -6.43 -5.80 13.51
N VAL A 90 -7.31 -5.17 14.31
CA VAL A 90 -7.65 -3.74 14.18
C VAL A 90 -7.20 -3.00 15.43
N TYR A 91 -6.70 -1.82 15.23
CA TYR A 91 -6.24 -0.86 16.25
C TYR A 91 -7.03 0.42 16.07
N GLU A 92 -7.69 0.88 17.12
CA GLU A 92 -8.54 2.06 17.10
C GLU A 92 -8.13 3.03 18.22
N TRP A 93 -8.00 4.30 17.89
CA TRP A 93 -7.66 5.39 18.81
C TRP A 93 -8.65 6.53 18.65
N GLY A 94 -9.10 7.10 19.75
CA GLY A 94 -10.10 8.17 19.76
C GLY A 94 -11.52 7.64 19.89
N ASN A 95 -12.51 8.48 19.60
CA ASN A 95 -13.90 8.12 19.68
C ASN A 95 -14.43 7.66 18.31
N PRO A 96 -14.97 6.43 18.17
CA PRO A 96 -15.47 5.92 16.88
C PRO A 96 -16.68 6.67 16.31
N GLN A 97 -17.27 7.62 17.06
CA GLN A 97 -18.31 8.52 16.55
C GLN A 97 -17.73 9.77 15.86
N ASP A 98 -16.42 10.00 15.98
CA ASP A 98 -15.75 11.11 15.31
C ASP A 98 -15.45 10.75 13.84
N LYS A 99 -14.93 11.73 13.08
CA LYS A 99 -14.48 11.49 11.71
C LYS A 99 -13.35 10.47 11.68
N ILE A 100 -13.53 9.37 10.96
CA ILE A 100 -12.59 8.25 10.89
C ILE A 100 -11.47 8.54 9.88
N ILE A 101 -10.22 8.30 10.29
CA ILE A 101 -9.04 8.25 9.41
C ILE A 101 -8.48 6.83 9.40
N LEU A 102 -8.53 6.18 8.24
CA LEU A 102 -8.00 4.82 8.07
C LEU A 102 -6.52 4.84 7.65
N LEU A 103 -5.69 4.07 8.35
CA LEU A 103 -4.26 3.89 8.02
C LEU A 103 -4.06 2.54 7.35
N ALA A 104 -3.66 2.54 6.07
CA ALA A 104 -3.41 1.34 5.27
C ALA A 104 -1.91 1.17 5.01
N HIS A 105 -1.31 0.15 5.63
CA HIS A 105 0.13 -0.10 5.58
C HIS A 105 0.63 -0.75 4.27
N GLY A 106 1.95 -0.71 4.04
CA GLY A 106 2.63 -1.32 2.90
C GLY A 106 2.84 -2.84 3.04
N TRP A 107 3.31 -3.47 1.95
CA TRP A 107 3.68 -4.88 1.92
C TRP A 107 4.75 -5.21 2.96
N GLU A 108 4.68 -6.39 3.57
CA GLU A 108 5.60 -6.86 4.63
C GLU A 108 5.71 -5.89 5.82
N SER A 109 4.66 -5.10 6.06
CA SER A 109 4.55 -4.14 7.15
C SER A 109 3.45 -4.53 8.13
N ARG A 110 2.91 -3.58 8.90
CA ARG A 110 1.88 -3.81 9.92
C ARG A 110 1.05 -2.54 10.14
N GLY A 111 -0.11 -2.65 10.77
CA GLY A 111 -1.03 -1.54 11.02
C GLY A 111 -0.37 -0.34 11.70
N THR A 112 0.47 -0.59 12.70
CA THR A 112 1.16 0.49 13.44
C THR A 112 2.38 1.07 12.74
N ALA A 113 2.68 0.71 11.49
CA ALA A 113 3.78 1.32 10.74
C ALA A 113 3.59 2.83 10.50
N LEU A 114 2.33 3.27 10.43
CA LEU A 114 1.93 4.67 10.26
C LEU A 114 1.54 5.34 11.60
N ARG A 115 1.94 4.79 12.74
CA ARG A 115 1.55 5.24 14.08
C ARG A 115 1.87 6.68 14.43
N MET A 116 2.85 7.29 13.76
CA MET A 116 3.20 8.69 14.01
C MET A 116 2.05 9.67 13.69
N TYR A 117 1.10 9.26 12.88
CA TYR A 117 -0.09 10.04 12.53
C TYR A 117 -1.18 9.95 13.61
N VAL A 118 -1.13 8.95 14.52
CA VAL A 118 -2.20 8.68 15.48
C VAL A 118 -2.37 9.83 16.47
N ALA A 119 -1.37 10.12 17.29
CA ALA A 119 -1.49 11.11 18.35
C ALA A 119 -1.87 12.52 17.83
N PRO A 120 -1.27 13.05 16.75
CA PRO A 120 -1.67 14.33 16.19
C PRO A 120 -3.13 14.36 15.70
N LEU A 121 -3.61 13.31 15.02
CA LEU A 121 -4.97 13.27 14.50
C LEU A 121 -5.99 13.08 15.61
N VAL A 122 -5.72 12.22 16.60
CA VAL A 122 -6.60 12.05 17.78
C VAL A 122 -6.71 13.34 18.58
N SER A 123 -5.60 14.08 18.78
CA SER A 123 -5.64 15.37 19.48
C SER A 123 -6.47 16.43 18.76
N LEU A 124 -6.75 16.25 17.48
CA LEU A 124 -7.57 17.13 16.63
C LEU A 124 -9.02 16.63 16.49
N GLY A 125 -9.41 15.61 17.27
CA GLY A 125 -10.78 15.10 17.31
C GLY A 125 -11.12 14.12 16.18
N TYR A 126 -10.13 13.40 15.63
CA TYR A 126 -10.37 12.30 14.71
C TYR A 126 -10.30 10.95 15.45
N CYS A 127 -11.06 9.98 14.99
CA CYS A 127 -10.81 8.59 15.32
C CYS A 127 -9.82 8.02 14.27
N VAL A 128 -8.74 7.42 14.72
CA VAL A 128 -7.74 6.82 13.85
C VAL A 128 -7.86 5.30 13.92
N VAL A 129 -7.98 4.66 12.78
CA VAL A 129 -8.10 3.21 12.66
C VAL A 129 -6.94 2.68 11.83
N ALA A 130 -6.22 1.70 12.35
CA ALA A 130 -5.22 0.94 11.60
C ALA A 130 -5.57 -0.55 11.66
N TYR A 131 -5.08 -1.31 10.70
CA TYR A 131 -5.30 -2.76 10.67
C TYR A 131 -4.05 -3.47 10.16
N ASP A 132 -3.84 -4.70 10.60
CA ASP A 132 -2.89 -5.60 9.97
C ASP A 132 -3.61 -6.31 8.82
N ALA A 133 -3.16 -6.14 7.58
CA ALA A 133 -3.77 -6.81 6.43
C ALA A 133 -3.65 -8.34 6.57
N VAL A 134 -4.55 -9.11 5.94
CA VAL A 134 -4.48 -10.57 5.93
C VAL A 134 -3.05 -11.03 5.60
N GLY A 135 -2.52 -12.00 6.33
CA GLY A 135 -1.14 -12.48 6.15
C GLY A 135 -0.04 -11.57 6.73
N HIS A 136 -0.39 -10.41 7.29
CA HIS A 136 0.56 -9.45 7.87
C HIS A 136 0.36 -9.30 9.39
N GLY A 137 1.34 -8.73 10.08
CA GLY A 137 1.29 -8.44 11.50
C GLY A 137 0.74 -9.60 12.32
N ASP A 138 -0.26 -9.31 13.14
CA ASP A 138 -0.94 -10.28 14.00
C ASP A 138 -2.27 -10.81 13.40
N SER A 139 -2.60 -10.44 12.16
CA SER A 139 -3.78 -10.95 11.45
C SER A 139 -3.64 -12.41 11.00
N GLY A 140 -4.76 -13.07 10.78
CA GLY A 140 -4.85 -14.42 10.22
C GLY A 140 -4.40 -14.50 8.76
N GLY A 141 -4.47 -15.72 8.20
CA GLY A 141 -4.11 -15.99 6.81
C GLY A 141 -2.60 -16.10 6.57
N LYS A 142 -2.22 -16.44 5.35
CA LYS A 142 -0.82 -16.57 4.94
C LYS A 142 -0.49 -15.71 3.71
N GLN A 143 -1.44 -15.54 2.83
CA GLN A 143 -1.30 -14.84 1.56
C GLN A 143 -2.15 -13.57 1.53
N ASN A 144 -1.72 -12.61 0.75
CA ASN A 144 -2.49 -11.42 0.45
C ASN A 144 -2.24 -10.97 -1.00
N ASN A 145 -3.14 -10.17 -1.51
CA ASN A 145 -3.03 -9.50 -2.80
C ASN A 145 -3.87 -8.22 -2.78
N VAL A 146 -3.77 -7.40 -3.81
CA VAL A 146 -4.51 -6.13 -3.87
C VAL A 146 -6.03 -6.33 -3.76
N PRO A 147 -6.68 -7.28 -4.47
CA PRO A 147 -8.11 -7.54 -4.30
C PRO A 147 -8.51 -7.94 -2.88
N THR A 148 -7.77 -8.83 -2.23
CA THR A 148 -8.06 -9.25 -0.84
C THR A 148 -7.91 -8.08 0.13
N ASN A 149 -6.83 -7.30 0.00
CA ASN A 149 -6.63 -6.11 0.83
C ASN A 149 -7.74 -5.08 0.60
N ALA A 150 -8.15 -4.88 -0.64
CA ALA A 150 -9.24 -3.97 -0.98
C ALA A 150 -10.58 -4.39 -0.37
N ARG A 151 -10.94 -5.68 -0.42
CA ARG A 151 -12.15 -6.17 0.25
C ARG A 151 -12.07 -6.01 1.77
N THR A 152 -10.90 -6.24 2.37
CA THR A 152 -10.66 -5.95 3.80
C THR A 152 -10.91 -4.48 4.12
N ILE A 153 -10.36 -3.57 3.31
CA ILE A 153 -10.56 -2.12 3.46
C ILE A 153 -12.04 -1.75 3.33
N THR A 154 -12.71 -2.28 2.30
CA THR A 154 -14.15 -2.04 2.08
C THR A 154 -14.98 -2.52 3.28
N ALA A 155 -14.69 -3.71 3.79
CA ALA A 155 -15.39 -4.24 4.96
C ALA A 155 -15.18 -3.37 6.22
N LEU A 156 -13.97 -2.85 6.43
CA LEU A 156 -13.70 -1.90 7.51
C LEU A 156 -14.44 -0.57 7.31
N ILE A 157 -14.46 -0.04 6.08
CA ILE A 157 -15.22 1.19 5.77
C ILE A 157 -16.71 1.00 6.10
N HIS A 158 -17.29 -0.12 5.72
CA HIS A 158 -18.69 -0.42 6.06
C HIS A 158 -18.91 -0.63 7.55
N HIS A 159 -17.97 -1.27 8.26
CA HIS A 159 -18.04 -1.45 9.71
C HIS A 159 -18.16 -0.12 10.46
N TYR A 160 -17.48 0.91 9.97
CA TYR A 160 -17.53 2.28 10.53
C TYR A 160 -18.62 3.17 9.90
N ASN A 161 -19.50 2.63 9.05
CA ASN A 161 -20.51 3.40 8.31
C ASN A 161 -19.92 4.53 7.43
N GLY A 162 -18.73 4.34 6.92
CA GLY A 162 -17.96 5.30 6.14
C GLY A 162 -16.71 5.81 6.87
N ILE A 163 -15.79 6.42 6.12
CA ILE A 163 -14.60 7.07 6.66
C ILE A 163 -14.45 8.46 6.04
N TYR A 164 -13.92 9.41 6.83
CA TYR A 164 -13.66 10.76 6.35
C TYR A 164 -12.38 10.80 5.49
N GLY A 165 -11.34 10.11 5.93
CA GLY A 165 -10.06 10.12 5.24
C GLY A 165 -9.30 8.80 5.33
N ALA A 166 -8.28 8.67 4.50
CA ALA A 166 -7.35 7.54 4.56
C ALA A 166 -5.92 7.96 4.25
N ILE A 167 -4.95 7.31 4.90
CA ILE A 167 -3.53 7.43 4.62
C ILE A 167 -3.02 6.05 4.20
N GLY A 168 -2.64 5.90 2.93
CA GLY A 168 -2.06 4.67 2.39
C GLY A 168 -0.56 4.79 2.19
N HIS A 169 0.18 3.71 2.43
CA HIS A 169 1.57 3.57 2.06
C HIS A 169 1.74 2.40 1.10
N SER A 170 2.35 2.63 -0.07
CA SER A 170 2.71 1.58 -1.03
C SER A 170 1.53 0.65 -1.33
N PHE A 171 1.59 -0.63 -0.96
CA PHE A 171 0.52 -1.62 -1.10
C PHE A 171 -0.83 -1.15 -0.54
N GLY A 172 -0.83 -0.38 0.54
CA GLY A 172 -2.03 0.23 1.11
C GLY A 172 -2.72 1.21 0.14
N CYS A 173 -1.93 1.96 -0.64
CA CYS A 173 -2.48 2.85 -1.68
C CYS A 173 -3.25 2.04 -2.74
N SER A 174 -2.65 0.93 -3.23
CA SER A 174 -3.31 0.05 -4.19
C SER A 174 -4.61 -0.54 -3.64
N GLY A 175 -4.60 -0.96 -2.37
CA GLY A 175 -5.78 -1.48 -1.69
C GLY A 175 -6.91 -0.46 -1.61
N LEU A 176 -6.59 0.79 -1.24
CA LEU A 176 -7.57 1.89 -1.15
C LEU A 176 -8.20 2.20 -2.51
N VAL A 177 -7.39 2.39 -3.55
CA VAL A 177 -7.91 2.65 -4.89
C VAL A 177 -8.78 1.50 -5.38
N TYR A 178 -8.30 0.28 -5.22
CA TYR A 178 -9.03 -0.90 -5.67
C TYR A 178 -10.35 -1.09 -4.91
N ALA A 179 -10.40 -0.76 -3.61
CA ALA A 179 -11.61 -0.77 -2.81
C ALA A 179 -12.67 0.19 -3.38
N LEU A 180 -12.27 1.43 -3.63
CA LEU A 180 -13.15 2.49 -4.12
C LEU A 180 -13.61 2.30 -5.57
N GLN A 181 -12.78 1.66 -6.40
CA GLN A 181 -13.06 1.51 -7.83
C GLN A 181 -13.76 0.21 -8.18
N TYR A 182 -13.33 -0.91 -7.57
CA TYR A 182 -13.69 -2.23 -8.04
C TYR A 182 -14.48 -3.07 -7.05
N VAL A 183 -14.35 -2.81 -5.75
CA VAL A 183 -15.10 -3.56 -4.73
C VAL A 183 -16.42 -2.87 -4.45
N ASP A 184 -16.39 -1.57 -4.15
CA ASP A 184 -17.60 -0.76 -3.93
C ASP A 184 -17.38 0.67 -4.42
N ASN A 185 -17.84 0.96 -5.63
CA ASN A 185 -17.73 2.29 -6.26
C ASN A 185 -18.76 3.31 -5.72
N THR A 186 -19.59 2.93 -4.76
CA THR A 186 -20.48 3.86 -4.06
C THR A 186 -19.77 4.59 -2.94
N LEU A 187 -18.69 4.02 -2.40
CA LEU A 187 -17.87 4.61 -1.36
C LEU A 187 -17.25 5.95 -1.80
N SER A 188 -17.12 6.85 -0.84
CA SER A 188 -16.44 8.13 -1.03
C SER A 188 -15.53 8.43 0.15
N ILE A 189 -14.42 9.12 -0.11
CA ILE A 189 -13.43 9.56 0.88
C ILE A 189 -13.17 11.05 0.64
N GLU A 190 -13.27 11.88 1.67
CA GLU A 190 -13.04 13.33 1.54
C GLU A 190 -11.56 13.65 1.41
N LYS A 191 -10.71 13.04 2.25
CA LYS A 191 -9.27 13.28 2.28
C LYS A 191 -8.49 11.97 2.06
N LEU A 192 -7.78 11.87 0.95
CA LEU A 192 -6.97 10.71 0.62
C LEU A 192 -5.49 11.09 0.54
N VAL A 193 -4.63 10.35 1.22
CA VAL A 193 -3.18 10.56 1.21
C VAL A 193 -2.50 9.29 0.72
N PHE A 194 -1.64 9.43 -0.28
CA PHE A 194 -0.79 8.36 -0.79
C PHE A 194 0.69 8.65 -0.53
N LEU A 195 1.33 7.77 0.21
CA LEU A 195 2.77 7.75 0.46
C LEU A 195 3.41 6.68 -0.42
N ALA A 196 4.37 7.07 -1.27
CA ALA A 196 5.11 6.15 -2.14
C ALA A 196 4.17 5.25 -2.96
N VAL A 197 3.22 5.85 -3.67
CA VAL A 197 2.21 5.14 -4.45
C VAL A 197 2.86 4.26 -5.52
N PRO A 198 2.49 2.97 -5.62
CA PRO A 198 3.05 2.10 -6.65
C PRO A 198 2.49 2.45 -8.03
N TYR A 199 3.30 2.17 -9.05
CA TYR A 199 2.91 2.31 -10.44
C TYR A 199 1.95 1.19 -10.88
N LYS A 200 1.98 0.82 -12.13
CA LYS A 200 1.14 -0.24 -12.71
C LYS A 200 1.45 -1.59 -12.07
N THR A 201 0.43 -2.36 -11.74
CA THR A 201 0.58 -3.73 -11.21
C THR A 201 1.47 -4.59 -12.10
N LYS A 202 1.36 -4.42 -13.43
CA LYS A 202 2.23 -5.09 -14.41
C LYS A 202 3.72 -4.84 -14.17
N LYS A 203 4.14 -3.60 -13.86
CA LYS A 203 5.55 -3.28 -13.56
C LYS A 203 6.06 -4.03 -12.31
N ILE A 204 5.24 -4.16 -11.28
CA ILE A 204 5.58 -4.91 -10.06
C ILE A 204 5.79 -6.39 -10.39
N ILE A 205 4.89 -6.98 -11.17
CA ILE A 205 4.97 -8.38 -11.62
C ILE A 205 6.19 -8.59 -12.52
N GLU A 206 6.50 -7.68 -13.45
CA GLU A 206 7.69 -7.77 -14.30
C GLU A 206 9.00 -7.70 -13.50
N SER A 207 9.04 -6.88 -12.44
CA SER A 207 10.19 -6.85 -11.53
C SER A 207 10.36 -8.18 -10.80
N PHE A 208 9.26 -8.80 -10.36
CA PHE A 208 9.28 -10.15 -9.78
C PHE A 208 9.76 -11.21 -10.79
N PHE A 209 9.26 -11.18 -12.03
CA PHE A 209 9.73 -12.10 -13.09
C PHE A 209 11.22 -11.95 -13.37
N THR A 210 11.72 -10.73 -13.37
CA THR A 210 13.15 -10.46 -13.51
C THR A 210 13.93 -11.08 -12.36
N ALA A 211 13.44 -10.93 -11.12
CA ALA A 211 14.09 -11.47 -9.94
C ALA A 211 14.18 -13.01 -9.96
N ILE A 212 13.13 -13.72 -10.42
CA ILE A 212 13.09 -15.19 -10.52
C ILE A 212 13.57 -15.72 -11.87
N LYS A 213 13.92 -14.86 -12.82
CA LYS A 213 14.27 -15.22 -14.23
C LYS A 213 13.20 -16.07 -14.90
N ALA A 214 11.95 -15.66 -14.81
CA ALA A 214 10.79 -16.39 -15.31
C ALA A 214 10.83 -16.56 -16.84
N PRO A 215 10.65 -17.78 -17.38
CA PRO A 215 10.48 -17.98 -18.82
C PRO A 215 9.10 -17.54 -19.30
N ASP A 216 8.94 -17.24 -20.59
CA ASP A 216 7.72 -16.64 -21.15
C ASP A 216 6.45 -17.48 -20.95
N GLY A 217 6.55 -18.81 -21.04
CA GLY A 217 5.42 -19.71 -20.77
C GLY A 217 4.90 -19.55 -19.33
N LEU A 218 5.81 -19.43 -18.34
CA LEU A 218 5.45 -19.18 -16.95
C LEU A 218 4.81 -17.81 -16.79
N LYS A 219 5.38 -16.75 -17.40
CA LYS A 219 4.82 -15.39 -17.33
C LYS A 219 3.39 -15.36 -17.84
N LYS A 220 3.12 -15.97 -19.00
CA LYS A 220 1.77 -16.07 -19.59
C LYS A 220 0.79 -16.74 -18.64
N SER A 221 1.17 -17.89 -18.06
CA SER A 221 0.31 -18.62 -17.12
C SER A 221 0.10 -17.82 -15.81
N PHE A 222 1.12 -17.11 -15.32
CA PHE A 222 1.00 -16.25 -14.15
C PHE A 222 0.03 -15.08 -14.39
N TYR A 223 0.14 -14.39 -15.53
CA TYR A 223 -0.82 -13.35 -15.89
C TYR A 223 -2.24 -13.87 -15.95
N SER A 224 -2.46 -15.07 -16.53
CA SER A 224 -3.79 -15.69 -16.54
C SER A 224 -4.33 -15.94 -15.12
N ILE A 225 -3.49 -16.28 -14.14
CA ILE A 225 -3.91 -16.39 -12.73
C ILE A 225 -4.34 -15.02 -12.20
N VAL A 226 -3.51 -14.00 -12.38
CA VAL A 226 -3.79 -12.63 -11.89
C VAL A 226 -5.04 -12.07 -12.52
N GLU A 227 -5.22 -12.23 -13.83
CA GLU A 227 -6.39 -11.75 -14.58
C GLU A 227 -7.68 -12.44 -14.13
N LYS A 228 -7.64 -13.76 -13.90
CA LYS A 228 -8.79 -14.51 -13.33
C LYS A 228 -9.16 -14.02 -11.93
N LEU A 229 -8.19 -13.80 -11.06
CA LEU A 229 -8.43 -13.31 -9.70
C LEU A 229 -9.03 -11.90 -9.67
N ASN A 230 -8.68 -11.08 -10.64
CA ASN A 230 -9.15 -9.70 -10.76
C ASN A 230 -10.37 -9.56 -11.66
N ASN A 231 -10.72 -10.60 -12.42
CA ASN A 231 -11.73 -10.55 -13.51
C ASN A 231 -11.47 -9.39 -14.48
N ARG A 232 -10.19 -9.12 -14.79
CA ARG A 232 -9.70 -7.99 -15.60
C ARG A 232 -8.38 -8.33 -16.26
N SER A 233 -8.10 -7.68 -17.40
CA SER A 233 -6.76 -7.71 -17.99
C SER A 233 -5.73 -7.05 -17.06
N ILE A 234 -4.51 -7.57 -17.08
CA ILE A 234 -3.39 -6.98 -16.32
C ILE A 234 -3.10 -5.53 -16.74
N ASP A 235 -3.36 -5.19 -17.98
CA ASP A 235 -3.16 -3.84 -18.51
C ASP A 235 -4.22 -2.83 -18.04
N ASP A 236 -5.37 -3.33 -17.53
CA ASP A 236 -6.45 -2.52 -16.96
C ASP A 236 -6.29 -2.30 -15.44
N ILE A 237 -5.36 -3.01 -14.79
CA ILE A 237 -5.06 -2.85 -13.37
C ILE A 237 -4.00 -1.75 -13.21
N ASP A 238 -4.47 -0.51 -13.33
CA ASP A 238 -3.64 0.69 -13.38
C ASP A 238 -4.23 1.80 -12.48
N ILE A 239 -3.55 2.07 -11.36
CA ILE A 239 -3.97 3.09 -10.41
C ILE A 239 -4.03 4.47 -11.06
N THR A 240 -3.15 4.76 -12.02
CA THR A 240 -3.06 6.10 -12.62
C THR A 240 -4.32 6.48 -13.37
N LYS A 241 -5.10 5.51 -13.84
CA LYS A 241 -6.36 5.69 -14.56
C LYS A 241 -7.61 5.70 -13.67
N SER A 242 -7.45 5.48 -12.37
CA SER A 242 -8.58 5.28 -11.46
C SER A 242 -9.38 6.55 -11.15
N TYR A 243 -8.83 7.73 -11.43
CA TYR A 243 -9.46 9.04 -11.14
C TYR A 243 -10.87 9.19 -11.73
N LEU A 244 -11.16 8.53 -12.84
CA LEU A 244 -12.48 8.57 -13.49
C LEU A 244 -13.56 7.79 -12.73
N HIS A 245 -13.17 6.93 -11.78
CA HIS A 245 -14.05 5.93 -11.18
C HIS A 245 -14.11 5.97 -9.66
N VAL A 246 -13.26 6.79 -9.00
CA VAL A 246 -13.25 6.91 -7.54
C VAL A 246 -13.82 8.25 -7.09
N LYS A 247 -14.56 8.24 -5.98
CA LYS A 247 -15.14 9.43 -5.36
C LYS A 247 -14.23 9.90 -4.23
N VAL A 248 -13.32 10.82 -4.54
CA VAL A 248 -12.36 11.40 -3.60
C VAL A 248 -12.47 12.92 -3.65
N GLY A 249 -12.68 13.55 -2.50
CA GLY A 249 -12.76 15.02 -2.39
C GLY A 249 -11.43 15.67 -2.74
N GLN A 250 -10.36 15.31 -2.02
CA GLN A 250 -9.00 15.81 -2.26
C GLN A 250 -7.97 14.68 -2.10
N LEU A 251 -6.94 14.69 -2.94
CA LEU A 251 -5.84 13.74 -2.92
C LEU A 251 -4.50 14.46 -2.69
N LEU A 252 -3.74 14.01 -1.68
CA LEU A 252 -2.35 14.40 -1.48
C LEU A 252 -1.45 13.19 -1.77
N LEU A 253 -0.60 13.34 -2.79
CA LEU A 253 0.47 12.39 -3.09
C LEU A 253 1.76 12.88 -2.45
N ILE A 254 2.51 11.98 -1.83
CA ILE A 254 3.85 12.27 -1.29
C ILE A 254 4.79 11.18 -1.78
N HIS A 255 5.80 11.56 -2.55
CA HIS A 255 6.71 10.60 -3.16
C HIS A 255 8.15 11.12 -3.13
N ASP A 256 9.08 10.20 -2.86
CA ASP A 256 10.50 10.54 -2.87
C ASP A 256 11.06 10.40 -4.29
N ARG A 257 11.81 11.40 -4.75
CA ARG A 257 12.42 11.39 -6.08
C ARG A 257 13.36 10.21 -6.31
N PHE A 258 13.99 9.74 -5.22
CA PHE A 258 14.95 8.63 -5.24
C PHE A 258 14.39 7.35 -4.62
N ASP A 259 13.07 7.16 -4.69
CA ASP A 259 12.42 5.90 -4.32
C ASP A 259 12.88 4.80 -5.29
N ASP A 260 13.61 3.82 -4.77
CA ASP A 260 14.19 2.70 -5.53
C ASP A 260 13.27 1.47 -5.58
N VAL A 261 12.13 1.53 -4.91
CA VAL A 261 11.11 0.46 -4.90
C VAL A 261 9.98 0.77 -5.88
N THR A 262 9.42 1.98 -5.74
CA THR A 262 8.36 2.49 -6.63
C THR A 262 8.80 3.86 -7.16
N GLY A 263 9.06 3.95 -8.46
CA GLY A 263 9.47 5.22 -9.05
C GLY A 263 8.39 6.30 -8.94
N ILE A 264 8.81 7.56 -8.91
CA ILE A 264 7.93 8.73 -8.79
C ILE A 264 6.94 8.88 -9.96
N ASP A 265 7.21 8.25 -11.09
CA ASP A 265 6.42 8.36 -12.34
C ASP A 265 4.90 8.19 -12.11
N ALA A 266 4.51 7.29 -11.16
CA ALA A 266 3.11 7.07 -10.84
C ALA A 266 2.46 8.29 -10.20
N ALA A 267 3.14 8.91 -9.24
CA ALA A 267 2.64 10.10 -8.56
C ALA A 267 2.55 11.29 -9.53
N GLU A 268 3.54 11.45 -10.41
CA GLU A 268 3.54 12.47 -11.45
C GLU A 268 2.40 12.26 -12.45
N GLU A 269 2.15 11.02 -12.90
CA GLU A 269 1.04 10.71 -13.80
C GLU A 269 -0.32 10.97 -13.12
N ILE A 270 -0.50 10.56 -11.85
CA ILE A 270 -1.74 10.78 -11.11
C ILE A 270 -2.03 12.27 -10.92
N VAL A 271 -1.05 13.07 -10.48
CA VAL A 271 -1.27 14.51 -10.22
C VAL A 271 -1.63 15.27 -11.49
N HIS A 272 -1.20 14.80 -12.65
CA HIS A 272 -1.58 15.38 -13.93
C HIS A 272 -3.00 15.04 -14.36
N GLN A 273 -3.50 13.87 -13.96
CA GLN A 273 -4.81 13.36 -14.39
C GLN A 273 -5.94 13.70 -13.42
N TRP A 274 -5.65 13.86 -12.13
CA TRP A 274 -6.64 14.13 -11.09
C TRP A 274 -6.69 15.63 -10.77
N ASP A 275 -7.80 16.29 -11.06
CA ASP A 275 -7.94 17.74 -10.87
C ASP A 275 -7.78 18.18 -9.42
N ASN A 276 -8.20 17.32 -8.47
CA ASN A 276 -8.17 17.55 -7.03
C ASN A 276 -6.93 16.97 -6.34
N ALA A 277 -5.91 16.58 -7.10
CA ALA A 277 -4.65 16.03 -6.57
C ALA A 277 -3.55 17.08 -6.42
N LYS A 278 -2.76 16.95 -5.35
CA LYS A 278 -1.51 17.69 -5.13
C LYS A 278 -0.38 16.68 -4.95
N LEU A 279 0.83 17.02 -5.38
CA LEU A 279 2.02 16.20 -5.21
C LEU A 279 3.08 16.96 -4.40
N LEU A 280 3.50 16.37 -3.28
CA LEU A 280 4.67 16.77 -2.51
C LEU A 280 5.83 15.83 -2.86
N VAL A 281 6.85 16.35 -3.51
CA VAL A 281 8.08 15.62 -3.83
C VAL A 281 9.07 15.78 -2.69
N THR A 282 9.60 14.66 -2.19
CA THR A 282 10.71 14.65 -1.22
C THR A 282 11.97 14.13 -1.87
N GLU A 283 13.13 14.42 -1.26
CA GLU A 283 14.43 13.95 -1.73
C GLU A 283 15.23 13.30 -0.59
N GLY A 284 15.64 12.04 -0.82
CA GLY A 284 16.54 11.31 0.07
C GLY A 284 15.90 10.55 1.22
N TYR A 285 14.57 10.48 1.30
CA TYR A 285 13.88 9.64 2.29
C TYR A 285 13.62 8.23 1.76
N GLY A 286 13.51 8.06 0.43
CA GLY A 286 13.22 6.77 -0.20
C GLY A 286 11.86 6.21 0.20
N HIS A 287 11.63 4.93 -0.13
CA HIS A 287 10.33 4.28 -0.01
C HIS A 287 9.75 4.20 1.40
N PHE A 288 10.58 3.90 2.40
CA PHE A 288 10.10 3.56 3.75
C PHE A 288 10.20 4.72 4.74
N ARG A 289 11.27 5.55 4.65
CA ARG A 289 11.50 6.64 5.61
C ARG A 289 10.57 7.83 5.39
N ILE A 290 10.08 7.99 4.16
CA ILE A 290 9.11 9.04 3.82
C ILE A 290 7.88 9.01 4.75
N ALA A 291 7.39 7.80 5.09
CA ALA A 291 6.25 7.62 5.98
C ALA A 291 6.53 7.95 7.46
N LYS A 292 7.80 8.16 7.82
CA LYS A 292 8.25 8.43 9.20
C LYS A 292 8.85 9.82 9.37
N ASN A 293 8.79 10.67 8.35
CA ASN A 293 9.40 11.99 8.37
C ASN A 293 8.50 13.01 9.09
N PRO A 294 9.02 13.80 10.04
CA PRO A 294 8.23 14.77 10.79
C PRO A 294 7.65 15.92 9.94
N ASP A 295 8.33 16.33 8.88
CA ASP A 295 7.83 17.40 8.01
C ASP A 295 6.74 16.89 7.09
N VAL A 296 6.86 15.63 6.61
CA VAL A 296 5.78 14.92 5.90
C VAL A 296 4.57 14.76 6.83
N LEU A 297 4.77 14.39 8.10
CA LEU A 297 3.70 14.32 9.09
C LEU A 297 2.95 15.66 9.19
N LYS A 298 3.66 16.77 9.37
CA LYS A 298 3.04 18.12 9.46
C LYS A 298 2.19 18.43 8.24
N ARG A 299 2.69 18.12 7.04
CA ARG A 299 1.96 18.35 5.77
C ARG A 299 0.70 17.50 5.67
N ILE A 300 0.76 16.24 6.06
CA ILE A 300 -0.41 15.34 6.05
C ILE A 300 -1.47 15.81 7.06
N VAL A 301 -1.05 16.13 8.30
CA VAL A 301 -1.98 16.62 9.32
C VAL A 301 -2.66 17.91 8.84
N ALA A 302 -1.90 18.89 8.34
CA ALA A 302 -2.45 20.11 7.78
C ALA A 302 -3.45 19.84 6.65
N PHE A 303 -3.11 18.94 5.71
CA PHE A 303 -3.99 18.57 4.60
C PHE A 303 -5.31 17.93 5.07
N ILE A 304 -5.26 17.05 6.08
CA ILE A 304 -6.46 16.38 6.60
C ILE A 304 -7.38 17.37 7.33
N THR A 305 -6.81 18.36 8.00
CA THR A 305 -7.55 19.35 8.80
C THR A 305 -7.98 20.59 8.02
N ASP A 306 -7.45 20.82 6.83
CA ASP A 306 -7.83 21.93 5.94
C ASP A 306 -9.24 21.67 5.40
N ASN A 307 -10.16 22.64 5.65
CA ASN A 307 -11.59 22.53 5.28
C ASN A 307 -11.86 22.99 3.86
#